data_8a32e07ff30c3ae5126793668610d319
#
_entry.id   8a32e07ff30c3ae5126793668610d319
#
_cell.length_a   1.000
_cell.length_b   1.000
_cell.length_c   1.000
_cell.angle_alpha   90.00
_cell.angle_beta   90.00
_cell.angle_gamma   90.00
#
_symmetry.space_group_name_H-M   'P 1'
#
loop_
_entity.id
_entity.type
_entity.pdbx_description
1 polymer ?
#
loop_
_entity_poly.entity_id
_entity_poly.type
_entity_poly.pdbx_seq_one_letter_code
_entity_poly.pdbx_strand_id
1 'polypeptide(L)'
;FRNISDGEAVTREGCLPPEVVVNGTSVPGGGGTDFASVQEVQFLGVIGPLEQKRICKIKCLNGVWVGPLCTIDQDSKKFQPMLRQCFLSPPPPDVILSFEGKELNLESEVALAHGSLIELRCAEVGMFKFVGQSTIRCGNGQWSAPLPICQPTSIQRNFSTDVPPTIVYNVVSGDAGITKSGQVIILPNSIIHFDCLMQRQDGNPNWTWTATHRQYPSAWAIAVEERSWKYRLSIYYAKETDDGIFTCTTPKGLSNEVHVRVRNVQCPAIDSLDRNRVMAVEGNKMHSQARFACMEGFNLIGPEEITCTASGSWSEAPPHCEVIQCPPLSFEDSHLKIEAHNRTYGSRVTFSCPTGYRLVGQPVIICLKNQTWSDSPPYCEAIECEPPLAPNNGRVLDTGRYLTGDFLQFTCNAGFVIVGESITVCNDQGEWTFPPPTCKPACEFPGEPAHGHVVPTKFHYDIGEMVTVQCLEGFRILGAPRLRCTSTGHWSSPLAHCRPILHHS
;
A
#
# COMPACT_ATOMS: atom_id res chain seq x y z
N PHE A 1 27.75 10.27 7.63
CA PHE A 1 28.61 9.45 6.79
C PHE A 1 27.85 9.01 5.56
N ARG A 2 28.21 9.52 4.42
CA ARG A 2 27.82 8.89 3.16
C ARG A 2 28.89 7.87 2.82
N ASN A 3 28.50 6.62 2.65
CA ASN A 3 29.31 5.63 1.97
C ASN A 3 29.53 6.14 0.54
N ILE A 4 30.72 6.56 0.23
CA ILE A 4 31.15 6.78 -1.14
C ILE A 4 31.58 5.42 -1.68
N SER A 5 30.62 4.60 -2.05
CA SER A 5 30.89 3.36 -2.75
C SER A 5 30.20 3.43 -4.11
N ASP A 6 30.84 4.09 -5.06
CA ASP A 6 30.60 3.81 -6.47
C ASP A 6 31.80 4.33 -7.26
N GLY A 7 32.77 3.50 -7.37
CA GLY A 7 33.89 3.75 -8.25
C GLY A 7 34.76 2.51 -8.28
N GLU A 8 34.94 2.03 -9.44
CA GLU A 8 35.83 0.98 -9.91
C GLU A 8 36.72 0.29 -8.86
N ALA A 9 36.66 -1.01 -8.83
CA ALA A 9 37.53 -1.88 -8.06
C ALA A 9 39.01 -1.50 -8.26
N VAL A 10 39.51 -0.62 -7.40
CA VAL A 10 40.95 -0.36 -7.32
C VAL A 10 41.56 -1.54 -6.59
N THR A 11 42.41 -2.24 -7.29
CA THR A 11 43.14 -3.42 -6.83
C THR A 11 44.17 -3.14 -5.70
N ARG A 12 44.05 -2.05 -4.98
CA ARG A 12 44.83 -1.67 -3.82
C ARG A 12 43.96 -1.25 -2.66
N GLU A 13 44.28 -1.70 -1.49
CA GLU A 13 43.62 -1.58 -0.18
C GLU A 13 43.42 -0.15 0.33
N GLY A 14 43.41 0.86 -0.53
CA GLY A 14 43.26 2.28 -0.17
C GLY A 14 41.84 2.80 -0.33
N CYS A 15 41.48 3.79 0.47
CA CYS A 15 40.20 4.49 0.41
C CYS A 15 40.31 5.80 -0.37
N LEU A 16 39.20 6.24 -0.97
CA LEU A 16 39.07 7.57 -1.54
C LEU A 16 39.15 8.64 -0.44
N PRO A 17 39.48 9.91 -0.78
CA PRO A 17 39.46 10.98 0.21
C PRO A 17 38.13 11.04 0.94
N PRO A 18 38.12 11.05 2.30
CA PRO A 18 36.87 11.05 3.04
C PRO A 18 36.25 12.44 3.04
N GLU A 19 34.95 12.51 2.85
CA GLU A 19 34.15 13.71 3.09
C GLU A 19 33.44 13.56 4.44
N VAL A 20 33.88 14.32 5.44
CA VAL A 20 33.33 14.26 6.79
C VAL A 20 32.53 15.51 7.05
N VAL A 21 31.24 15.37 7.28
CA VAL A 21 30.34 16.46 7.68
C VAL A 21 30.01 16.27 9.15
N VAL A 22 30.42 17.20 9.98
CA VAL A 22 30.11 17.25 11.42
C VAL A 22 29.31 18.52 11.69
N ASN A 23 28.09 18.40 12.20
CA ASN A 23 27.17 19.51 12.47
C ASN A 23 27.00 20.46 11.27
N GLY A 24 26.88 19.94 10.06
CA GLY A 24 26.70 20.72 8.85
C GLY A 24 27.99 21.37 8.29
N THR A 25 29.11 21.22 8.96
CA THR A 25 30.40 21.71 8.51
C THR A 25 31.21 20.55 7.91
N SER A 26 31.62 20.68 6.65
CA SER A 26 32.53 19.71 6.08
C SER A 26 33.94 19.92 6.67
N VAL A 27 34.50 18.86 7.25
CA VAL A 27 35.85 18.83 7.74
C VAL A 27 36.75 18.33 6.61
N PRO A 28 37.66 19.16 6.04
CA PRO A 28 38.59 18.64 5.06
C PRO A 28 39.51 17.64 5.73
N GLY A 29 39.51 16.41 5.21
CA GLY A 29 40.53 15.44 5.56
C GLY A 29 41.91 16.07 5.29
N GLY A 30 42.76 16.10 6.30
CA GLY A 30 44.01 16.82 6.35
C GLY A 30 44.73 16.97 5.00
N GLY A 31 45.08 18.23 4.68
CA GLY A 31 45.52 18.59 3.36
C GLY A 31 46.76 17.87 2.87
N GLY A 32 46.73 17.49 1.60
CA GLY A 32 47.88 17.10 0.85
C GLY A 32 48.43 15.70 1.06
N THR A 33 47.69 14.83 1.74
CA THR A 33 48.07 13.42 1.92
C THR A 33 47.42 12.51 0.89
N ASP A 34 48.21 11.59 0.41
CA ASP A 34 47.70 10.48 -0.44
C ASP A 34 46.85 9.53 0.44
N PHE A 35 45.52 9.64 0.34
CA PHE A 35 44.61 8.77 1.11
C PHE A 35 44.67 7.31 0.72
N ALA A 36 45.34 6.95 -0.38
CA ALA A 36 45.55 5.59 -0.76
C ALA A 36 46.47 4.83 0.24
N SER A 37 47.32 5.55 0.97
CA SER A 37 48.24 4.99 1.98
C SER A 37 47.78 5.27 3.41
N VAL A 38 46.75 6.12 3.63
CA VAL A 38 46.29 6.50 4.97
C VAL A 38 45.18 5.56 5.40
N GLN A 39 45.40 4.84 6.50
CA GLN A 39 44.45 3.89 7.07
C GLN A 39 43.55 4.50 8.14
N GLU A 40 43.88 5.66 8.68
CA GLU A 40 43.16 6.30 9.78
C GLU A 40 43.27 7.83 9.66
N VAL A 41 42.13 8.49 9.88
CA VAL A 41 42.08 9.98 9.95
C VAL A 41 41.44 10.34 11.29
N GLN A 42 42.11 11.22 12.02
CA GLN A 42 41.63 11.81 13.28
C GLN A 42 41.14 13.22 13.07
N PHE A 43 40.06 13.60 13.75
CA PHE A 43 39.50 14.95 13.70
C PHE A 43 38.81 15.28 15.02
N LEU A 44 38.59 16.58 15.24
CA LEU A 44 37.88 17.09 16.41
C LEU A 44 36.38 17.13 16.09
N GLY A 45 35.57 16.29 16.73
CA GLY A 45 34.12 16.26 16.58
C GLY A 45 33.39 16.91 17.73
N VAL A 46 32.21 17.47 17.45
CA VAL A 46 31.30 18.01 18.46
C VAL A 46 30.17 16.99 18.65
N ILE A 47 29.98 16.54 19.88
CA ILE A 47 29.10 15.39 20.17
C ILE A 47 28.14 15.73 21.28
N GLY A 48 26.92 15.22 21.09
CA GLY A 48 25.88 15.20 22.08
C GLY A 48 25.16 16.53 22.28
N PRO A 49 24.17 16.55 23.18
CA PRO A 49 23.33 17.73 23.40
C PRO A 49 24.08 18.90 24.09
N LEU A 50 25.20 18.62 24.72
CA LEU A 50 26.01 19.62 25.38
C LEU A 50 27.15 20.13 24.50
N GLU A 51 27.16 19.77 23.22
CA GLU A 51 28.18 20.16 22.23
C GLU A 51 29.62 19.91 22.71
N GLN A 52 29.86 18.77 23.31
CA GLN A 52 31.18 18.42 23.80
C GLN A 52 32.14 18.11 22.66
N LYS A 53 33.33 18.69 22.73
CA LYS A 53 34.38 18.40 21.75
C LYS A 53 35.11 17.12 22.12
N ARG A 54 35.20 16.22 21.15
CA ARG A 54 35.83 14.91 21.30
C ARG A 54 36.76 14.63 20.15
N ILE A 55 37.81 13.87 20.40
CA ILE A 55 38.66 13.34 19.33
C ILE A 55 37.97 12.19 18.68
N CYS A 56 37.73 12.26 17.39
CA CYS A 56 37.09 11.25 16.59
C CYS A 56 38.04 10.70 15.52
N LYS A 57 37.80 9.48 15.08
CA LYS A 57 38.55 8.88 13.98
C LYS A 57 37.68 8.04 13.06
N ILE A 58 38.10 7.97 11.80
CA ILE A 58 37.62 7.02 10.83
C ILE A 58 38.76 6.14 10.37
N LYS A 59 38.48 4.87 10.12
CA LYS A 59 39.47 3.91 9.63
C LYS A 59 39.09 3.41 8.24
N CYS A 60 40.09 3.28 7.39
CA CYS A 60 39.92 2.63 6.10
C CYS A 60 40.14 1.11 6.28
N LEU A 61 39.06 0.34 6.06
CA LEU A 61 39.10 -1.12 6.07
C LEU A 61 38.61 -1.65 4.73
N ASN A 62 39.47 -2.34 4.00
CA ASN A 62 39.14 -2.95 2.70
C ASN A 62 38.48 -1.97 1.70
N GLY A 63 39.03 -0.76 1.59
CA GLY A 63 38.53 0.26 0.66
C GLY A 63 37.31 1.02 1.15
N VAL A 64 36.84 0.78 2.37
CA VAL A 64 35.66 1.44 2.96
C VAL A 64 36.03 2.15 4.25
N TRP A 65 35.60 3.40 4.39
CA TRP A 65 35.74 4.12 5.63
C TRP A 65 34.72 3.67 6.66
N VAL A 66 35.21 3.29 7.84
CA VAL A 66 34.42 2.81 8.98
C VAL A 66 34.50 3.84 10.10
N GLY A 67 33.41 4.20 10.68
CA GLY A 67 33.30 5.13 11.77
C GLY A 67 32.22 6.19 11.52
N PRO A 68 32.24 7.33 12.24
CA PRO A 68 33.26 7.74 13.18
C PRO A 68 33.19 7.02 14.52
N LEU A 69 34.36 6.80 15.09
CA LEU A 69 34.52 6.40 16.46
C LEU A 69 35.10 7.59 17.23
N CYS A 70 34.51 7.92 18.35
CA CYS A 70 34.91 9.08 19.15
C CYS A 70 35.26 8.68 20.58
N THR A 71 36.11 9.45 21.23
CA THR A 71 36.52 9.18 22.63
C THR A 71 35.34 9.38 23.57
N ILE A 72 35.27 8.57 24.64
CA ILE A 72 34.23 8.64 25.66
C ILE A 72 34.38 9.90 26.50
N ASP A 73 35.63 10.26 26.84
CA ASP A 73 36.00 11.45 27.62
C ASP A 73 37.16 12.19 26.95
N GLN A 74 37.40 13.43 27.36
CA GLN A 74 38.52 14.21 26.84
C GLN A 74 39.87 13.54 27.11
N ASP A 75 39.97 12.78 28.18
CA ASP A 75 41.20 12.10 28.61
C ASP A 75 41.23 10.61 28.29
N SER A 76 40.17 10.09 27.70
CA SER A 76 40.07 8.66 27.38
C SER A 76 40.73 8.36 26.04
N LYS A 77 41.43 7.24 25.99
CA LYS A 77 41.94 6.64 24.74
C LYS A 77 41.00 5.62 24.12
N LYS A 78 39.82 5.42 24.71
CA LYS A 78 38.80 4.47 24.22
C LYS A 78 37.88 5.17 23.23
N PHE A 79 37.75 4.58 22.06
CA PHE A 79 36.87 5.07 21.00
C PHE A 79 35.61 4.21 20.95
N GLN A 80 34.45 4.85 20.78
CA GLN A 80 33.15 4.20 20.64
C GLN A 80 32.43 4.72 19.40
N PRO A 81 31.52 3.91 18.81
CA PRO A 81 30.72 4.38 17.68
C PRO A 81 29.97 5.65 18.03
N MET A 82 29.99 6.61 17.09
CA MET A 82 29.22 7.84 17.17
C MET A 82 27.80 7.60 16.64
N LEU A 83 26.89 8.51 16.96
CA LEU A 83 25.50 8.49 16.49
C LEU A 83 24.73 7.24 16.96
N ARG A 84 25.02 6.77 18.16
CA ARG A 84 24.26 5.70 18.78
C ARG A 84 22.80 6.12 18.99
N GLN A 85 21.89 5.18 18.79
CA GLN A 85 20.50 5.37 19.13
C GLN A 85 20.30 5.38 20.63
N CYS A 86 19.38 6.22 21.10
CA CYS A 86 18.93 6.22 22.48
C CYS A 86 17.70 5.32 22.61
N PHE A 87 17.58 4.66 23.76
CA PHE A 87 16.42 3.85 24.08
C PHE A 87 15.51 4.65 25.02
N LEU A 88 14.24 4.73 24.62
CA LEU A 88 13.22 5.41 25.40
C LEU A 88 12.33 4.36 26.04
N SER A 89 12.36 4.30 27.36
CA SER A 89 11.50 3.43 28.16
C SER A 89 10.09 4.01 28.26
N PRO A 90 9.07 3.19 28.56
CA PRO A 90 7.74 3.71 28.86
C PRO A 90 7.80 4.80 29.94
N PRO A 91 7.09 5.93 29.74
CA PRO A 91 7.16 7.04 30.69
C PRO A 91 6.49 6.68 32.02
N PRO A 92 6.84 7.40 33.10
CA PRO A 92 6.08 7.32 34.34
C PRO A 92 4.59 7.65 34.12
N PRO A 93 3.69 7.25 35.05
CA PRO A 93 2.27 7.57 34.90
C PRO A 93 2.02 9.07 34.71
N ASP A 94 1.05 9.41 33.91
CA ASP A 94 0.59 10.78 33.60
C ASP A 94 1.60 11.67 32.87
N VAL A 95 2.72 11.12 32.42
CA VAL A 95 3.67 11.82 31.55
C VAL A 95 3.32 11.55 30.09
N ILE A 96 3.17 12.62 29.32
CA ILE A 96 2.91 12.54 27.88
C ILE A 96 4.17 12.91 27.11
N LEU A 97 4.57 12.00 26.23
CA LEU A 97 5.70 12.16 25.33
C LEU A 97 5.22 12.60 23.94
N SER A 98 5.93 13.55 23.36
CA SER A 98 5.70 13.96 21.96
C SER A 98 7.00 13.95 21.19
N PHE A 99 6.97 13.32 20.03
CA PHE A 99 8.11 13.26 19.09
C PHE A 99 7.65 13.72 17.72
N GLU A 100 8.37 14.69 17.14
CA GLU A 100 8.02 15.30 15.84
C GLU A 100 6.57 15.81 15.76
N GLY A 101 6.07 16.35 16.86
CA GLY A 101 4.73 16.90 16.95
C GLY A 101 3.63 15.87 17.18
N LYS A 102 3.96 14.58 17.26
CA LYS A 102 3.01 13.49 17.52
C LYS A 102 3.20 12.92 18.90
N GLU A 103 2.08 12.65 19.56
CA GLU A 103 2.07 11.98 20.85
C GLU A 103 2.48 10.52 20.71
N LEU A 104 3.44 10.08 21.52
CA LEU A 104 3.90 8.70 21.54
C LEU A 104 3.27 7.93 22.69
N ASN A 105 2.62 6.83 22.35
CA ASN A 105 2.06 5.89 23.34
C ASN A 105 2.97 4.66 23.38
N LEU A 106 3.89 4.64 24.35
CA LEU A 106 4.88 3.57 24.46
C LEU A 106 4.42 2.50 25.43
N GLU A 107 4.30 1.27 24.94
CA GLU A 107 4.07 0.08 25.76
C GLU A 107 5.38 -0.67 26.06
N SER A 108 6.39 -0.47 25.22
CA SER A 108 7.70 -1.10 25.31
C SER A 108 8.81 -0.11 24.96
N GLU A 109 10.04 -0.48 25.24
CA GLU A 109 11.21 0.31 24.91
C GLU A 109 11.34 0.53 23.40
N VAL A 110 11.58 1.76 22.98
CA VAL A 110 11.73 2.15 21.57
C VAL A 110 13.10 2.81 21.38
N ALA A 111 13.75 2.49 20.26
CA ALA A 111 15.01 3.12 19.87
C ALA A 111 14.74 4.36 19.02
N LEU A 112 15.37 5.46 19.37
CA LEU A 112 15.31 6.72 18.63
C LEU A 112 16.70 7.15 18.19
N ALA A 113 16.79 7.74 17.01
CA ALA A 113 18.05 8.15 16.41
C ALA A 113 18.73 9.27 17.20
N HIS A 114 20.04 9.36 17.06
CA HIS A 114 20.82 10.49 17.57
C HIS A 114 20.23 11.82 17.08
N GLY A 115 20.15 12.80 17.97
CA GLY A 115 19.60 14.12 17.69
C GLY A 115 18.08 14.21 17.85
N SER A 116 17.41 13.12 18.16
CA SER A 116 15.96 13.14 18.41
C SER A 116 15.62 13.98 19.62
N LEU A 117 14.65 14.88 19.46
CA LEU A 117 14.14 15.75 20.51
C LEU A 117 12.77 15.27 20.94
N ILE A 118 12.63 15.03 22.23
CA ILE A 118 11.35 14.62 22.84
C ILE A 118 10.81 15.75 23.70
N GLU A 119 9.57 16.11 23.50
CA GLU A 119 8.84 17.07 24.31
C GLU A 119 7.98 16.31 25.33
N LEU A 120 7.98 16.78 26.56
CA LEU A 120 7.38 16.10 27.69
C LEU A 120 6.49 17.05 28.48
N ARG A 121 5.37 16.56 28.90
CA ARG A 121 4.47 17.28 29.79
C ARG A 121 3.66 16.32 30.65
N CYS A 122 3.02 16.84 31.69
CA CYS A 122 1.98 16.06 32.39
C CYS A 122 0.68 16.06 31.58
N ALA A 123 -0.13 15.04 31.79
CA ALA A 123 -1.40 14.85 31.06
C ALA A 123 -2.29 16.09 31.14
N GLU A 124 -2.36 16.70 32.32
CA GLU A 124 -3.06 17.98 32.52
C GLU A 124 -2.12 18.94 33.25
N VAL A 125 -1.81 20.06 32.60
CA VAL A 125 -0.92 21.07 33.17
C VAL A 125 -1.57 21.70 34.41
N GLY A 126 -0.80 21.76 35.50
CA GLY A 126 -1.27 22.28 36.76
C GLY A 126 -1.99 21.27 37.65
N MET A 127 -2.61 20.23 37.11
CA MET A 127 -3.19 19.14 37.88
C MET A 127 -2.13 18.25 38.54
N PHE A 128 -0.94 18.24 37.97
CA PHE A 128 0.23 17.57 38.51
C PHE A 128 1.39 18.57 38.62
N LYS A 129 2.31 18.30 39.55
CA LYS A 129 3.58 19.02 39.57
C LYS A 129 4.57 18.33 38.65
N PHE A 130 5.00 19.05 37.60
CA PHE A 130 6.00 18.54 36.69
C PHE A 130 7.40 18.72 37.27
N VAL A 131 8.10 17.60 37.48
CA VAL A 131 9.46 17.58 38.01
C VAL A 131 10.39 17.00 36.95
N GLY A 132 11.26 17.81 36.38
CA GLY A 132 12.20 17.41 35.36
C GLY A 132 12.30 18.41 34.22
N GLN A 133 12.87 17.99 33.11
CA GLN A 133 13.01 18.79 31.91
C GLN A 133 11.84 18.54 30.93
N SER A 134 11.31 19.60 30.37
CA SER A 134 10.21 19.53 29.40
C SER A 134 10.67 19.07 28.00
N THR A 135 11.97 19.12 27.76
CA THR A 135 12.57 18.63 26.52
C THR A 135 13.84 17.84 26.82
N ILE A 136 13.99 16.69 26.17
CA ILE A 136 15.20 15.88 26.23
C ILE A 136 15.68 15.57 24.82
N ARG A 137 16.97 15.49 24.66
CA ARG A 137 17.60 15.22 23.37
C ARG A 137 18.49 14.00 23.46
N CYS A 138 18.44 13.18 22.41
CA CYS A 138 19.34 12.05 22.27
C CYS A 138 20.72 12.50 21.83
N GLY A 139 21.72 12.17 22.62
CA GLY A 139 23.13 12.44 22.34
C GLY A 139 23.96 11.17 22.43
N ASN A 140 24.23 10.53 21.32
CA ASN A 140 25.12 9.38 21.22
C ASN A 140 24.84 8.27 22.25
N GLY A 141 23.60 7.84 22.30
CA GLY A 141 23.16 6.75 23.20
C GLY A 141 22.73 7.20 24.60
N GLN A 142 22.82 8.50 24.91
CA GLN A 142 22.41 9.04 26.20
C GLN A 142 21.40 10.16 26.03
N TRP A 143 20.39 10.18 26.87
CA TRP A 143 19.47 11.30 26.94
C TRP A 143 20.08 12.45 27.73
N SER A 144 19.75 13.69 27.33
CA SER A 144 20.25 14.91 27.99
C SER A 144 19.77 15.04 29.43
N ALA A 145 18.66 14.41 29.77
CA ALA A 145 18.10 14.39 31.12
C ALA A 145 17.27 13.12 31.32
N PRO A 146 17.05 12.69 32.57
CA PRO A 146 16.13 11.59 32.84
C PRO A 146 14.69 12.00 32.52
N LEU A 147 13.80 10.99 32.40
CA LEU A 147 12.38 11.24 32.19
C LEU A 147 11.79 11.98 33.39
N PRO A 148 10.92 12.99 33.14
CA PRO A 148 10.28 13.72 34.22
C PRO A 148 9.24 12.90 34.95
N ILE A 149 8.83 13.39 36.11
CA ILE A 149 7.80 12.79 36.92
C ILE A 149 6.65 13.78 37.10
N CYS A 150 5.43 13.29 37.05
CA CYS A 150 4.23 14.06 37.38
C CYS A 150 3.79 13.71 38.80
N GLN A 151 4.05 14.58 39.75
CA GLN A 151 3.68 14.38 41.14
C GLN A 151 2.20 14.70 41.34
N PRO A 152 1.46 13.87 42.12
CA PRO A 152 0.12 14.20 42.53
C PRO A 152 0.06 15.51 43.31
N THR A 153 -1.02 16.23 43.17
CA THR A 153 -1.24 17.53 43.81
C THR A 153 -2.46 17.48 44.74
N SER A 154 -2.83 18.59 45.31
CA SER A 154 -3.86 18.67 46.34
C SER A 154 -5.19 18.01 45.98
N ILE A 155 -5.64 18.12 44.74
CA ILE A 155 -6.92 17.56 44.35
C ILE A 155 -6.92 16.03 44.30
N GLN A 156 -5.79 15.40 43.94
CA GLN A 156 -5.67 13.95 43.98
C GLN A 156 -5.45 13.37 45.38
N ARG A 157 -5.12 14.22 46.36
CA ARG A 157 -4.80 13.83 47.74
C ARG A 157 -5.77 14.42 48.77
N ASN A 158 -7.02 14.64 48.38
CA ASN A 158 -8.06 15.17 49.25
C ASN A 158 -7.69 16.48 49.95
N PHE A 159 -7.06 17.41 49.24
CA PHE A 159 -6.58 18.69 49.76
C PHE A 159 -5.59 18.55 50.93
N SER A 160 -4.77 17.51 50.90
CA SER A 160 -3.67 17.35 51.86
C SER A 160 -2.72 18.53 51.78
N THR A 161 -2.23 18.98 52.95
CA THR A 161 -1.25 20.07 53.02
C THR A 161 0.20 19.59 52.79
N ASP A 162 0.41 18.28 52.63
CA ASP A 162 1.72 17.66 52.44
C ASP A 162 2.10 17.47 50.99
N VAL A 163 1.27 17.91 50.05
CA VAL A 163 1.50 17.84 48.63
C VAL A 163 1.45 19.23 47.97
N PRO A 164 2.10 19.44 46.80
CA PRO A 164 1.97 20.68 46.07
C PRO A 164 0.52 20.99 45.73
N PRO A 165 0.14 22.27 45.58
CA PRO A 165 -1.23 22.64 45.23
C PRO A 165 -1.52 22.34 43.76
N THR A 166 -2.76 21.99 43.47
CA THR A 166 -3.26 21.88 42.10
C THR A 166 -3.53 23.27 41.54
N ILE A 167 -3.14 23.51 40.31
CA ILE A 167 -3.44 24.74 39.57
C ILE A 167 -4.38 24.37 38.43
N VAL A 168 -5.52 25.03 38.33
CA VAL A 168 -6.42 24.93 37.20
C VAL A 168 -6.57 26.31 36.55
N TYR A 169 -6.79 26.37 35.26
CA TYR A 169 -7.01 27.63 34.58
C TYR A 169 -8.40 27.68 33.94
N ASN A 170 -8.96 28.87 33.85
CA ASN A 170 -10.24 29.14 33.23
C ASN A 170 -10.13 30.40 32.38
N VAL A 171 -10.45 30.26 31.08
CA VAL A 171 -10.46 31.37 30.14
C VAL A 171 -11.83 32.03 30.19
N VAL A 172 -11.88 33.29 30.62
CA VAL A 172 -13.11 34.10 30.68
C VAL A 172 -13.42 34.71 29.32
N SER A 173 -12.39 35.23 28.65
CA SER A 173 -12.50 35.87 27.34
C SER A 173 -11.24 35.60 26.56
N GLY A 174 -11.37 35.38 25.24
CA GLY A 174 -10.25 35.01 24.41
C GLY A 174 -10.04 33.49 24.36
N ASP A 175 -8.82 33.08 24.28
CA ASP A 175 -8.47 31.65 24.18
C ASP A 175 -7.09 31.35 24.75
N ALA A 176 -6.90 30.11 25.15
CA ALA A 176 -5.63 29.60 25.63
C ALA A 176 -5.48 28.11 25.26
N GLY A 177 -4.26 27.67 25.11
CA GLY A 177 -3.97 26.29 24.78
C GLY A 177 -2.66 25.80 25.42
N ILE A 178 -2.42 24.51 25.37
CA ILE A 178 -1.25 23.87 25.95
C ILE A 178 -0.33 23.37 24.84
N THR A 179 0.93 23.72 24.92
CA THR A 179 1.95 23.20 24.01
C THR A 179 2.36 21.78 24.36
N LYS A 180 3.06 21.12 23.47
CA LYS A 180 3.61 19.76 23.68
C LYS A 180 4.62 19.70 24.84
N SER A 181 5.26 20.82 25.14
CA SER A 181 6.20 20.97 26.27
C SER A 181 5.55 21.48 27.55
N GLY A 182 4.21 21.57 27.61
CA GLY A 182 3.48 21.95 28.82
C GLY A 182 3.37 23.45 29.11
N GLN A 183 3.69 24.31 28.14
CA GLN A 183 3.49 25.75 28.27
C GLN A 183 2.05 26.13 27.99
N VAL A 184 1.53 27.08 28.75
CA VAL A 184 0.22 27.68 28.51
C VAL A 184 0.38 28.86 27.55
N ILE A 185 -0.17 28.74 26.37
CA ILE A 185 -0.20 29.82 25.38
C ILE A 185 -1.51 30.55 25.51
N ILE A 186 -1.44 31.87 25.71
CA ILE A 186 -2.61 32.73 25.87
C ILE A 186 -2.64 33.68 24.67
N LEU A 187 -3.79 33.84 24.04
CA LEU A 187 -3.96 34.83 22.99
C LEU A 187 -3.94 36.23 23.57
N PRO A 188 -3.35 37.23 22.85
CA PRO A 188 -3.34 38.62 23.30
C PRO A 188 -4.74 39.14 23.63
N ASN A 189 -4.86 39.96 24.65
CA ASN A 189 -6.10 40.55 25.15
C ASN A 189 -7.09 39.54 25.78
N SER A 190 -6.67 38.31 26.01
CA SER A 190 -7.47 37.34 26.73
C SER A 190 -7.54 37.65 28.23
N ILE A 191 -8.60 37.22 28.86
CA ILE A 191 -8.76 37.26 30.31
C ILE A 191 -8.77 35.82 30.80
N ILE A 192 -7.81 35.49 31.67
CA ILE A 192 -7.64 34.13 32.20
C ILE A 192 -7.45 34.16 33.72
N HIS A 193 -8.04 33.18 34.36
CA HIS A 193 -7.85 32.95 35.80
C HIS A 193 -7.06 31.66 36.03
N PHE A 194 -6.09 31.75 36.90
CA PHE A 194 -5.38 30.59 37.45
C PHE A 194 -5.79 30.38 38.90
N ASP A 195 -6.41 29.25 39.18
CA ASP A 195 -6.90 28.92 40.51
C ASP A 195 -5.94 27.93 41.17
N CYS A 196 -5.43 28.33 42.34
CA CYS A 196 -4.65 27.48 43.19
C CYS A 196 -5.60 26.74 44.16
N LEU A 197 -5.65 25.43 44.09
CA LEU A 197 -6.62 24.65 44.82
C LEU A 197 -6.05 24.28 46.19
N MET A 198 -6.57 24.93 47.21
CA MET A 198 -6.23 24.70 48.58
C MET A 198 -7.42 25.10 49.46
N GLN A 199 -7.65 24.37 50.54
CA GLN A 199 -8.70 24.75 51.50
C GLN A 199 -8.33 26.05 52.20
N ARG A 200 -9.24 27.00 52.20
CA ARG A 200 -9.04 28.31 52.85
C ARG A 200 -8.77 28.19 54.35
N GLN A 201 -9.33 27.19 55.01
CA GLN A 201 -9.08 26.93 56.47
C GLN A 201 -7.62 26.57 56.79
N ASP A 202 -6.86 26.10 55.79
CA ASP A 202 -5.43 25.72 55.97
C ASP A 202 -4.49 26.89 55.79
N GLY A 203 -5.00 28.10 55.56
CA GLY A 203 -4.22 29.30 55.34
C GLY A 203 -4.34 29.84 53.91
N ASN A 204 -3.57 30.85 53.63
CA ASN A 204 -3.56 31.49 52.32
C ASN A 204 -2.31 31.05 51.54
N PRO A 205 -2.46 30.51 50.30
CA PRO A 205 -1.33 30.33 49.42
C PRO A 205 -0.83 31.69 48.91
N ASN A 206 0.35 31.69 48.31
CA ASN A 206 0.93 32.87 47.75
C ASN A 206 1.25 32.67 46.27
N TRP A 207 0.76 33.58 45.42
CA TRP A 207 1.13 33.61 44.03
C TRP A 207 2.35 34.46 43.81
N THR A 208 3.35 33.94 43.15
CA THR A 208 4.54 34.65 42.69
C THR A 208 4.73 34.47 41.19
N TRP A 209 5.43 35.40 40.57
CA TRP A 209 5.64 35.36 39.13
C TRP A 209 7.00 35.99 38.75
N THR A 210 7.49 35.58 37.59
CA THR A 210 8.74 36.08 37.05
C THR A 210 8.56 37.29 36.16
N ALA A 211 7.33 37.57 35.68
CA ALA A 211 7.03 38.77 34.89
C ALA A 211 7.21 40.02 35.73
N THR A 212 7.86 41.04 35.16
CA THR A 212 8.24 42.27 35.89
C THR A 212 7.40 43.49 35.54
N HIS A 213 6.50 43.32 34.56
CA HIS A 213 5.80 44.47 33.97
C HIS A 213 4.67 45.01 34.83
N ARG A 214 3.95 44.16 35.54
CA ARG A 214 2.79 44.53 36.37
C ARG A 214 2.56 43.56 37.50
N GLN A 215 1.72 44.01 38.43
CA GLN A 215 1.20 43.16 39.52
C GLN A 215 -0.09 42.51 39.09
N TYR A 216 -0.31 41.29 39.50
CA TYR A 216 -1.52 40.53 39.20
C TYR A 216 -2.42 40.44 40.42
N PRO A 217 -3.71 40.73 40.29
CA PRO A 217 -4.64 40.56 41.40
C PRO A 217 -4.72 39.08 41.78
N SER A 218 -4.62 38.79 43.05
CA SER A 218 -4.77 37.48 43.61
C SER A 218 -5.61 37.49 44.88
N ALA A 219 -6.63 36.70 44.92
CA ALA A 219 -7.57 36.60 46.03
C ALA A 219 -8.36 35.30 45.92
N TRP A 220 -9.04 34.93 47.03
CA TRP A 220 -10.00 33.85 46.96
C TRP A 220 -11.12 34.19 45.96
N ALA A 221 -11.59 33.17 45.23
CA ALA A 221 -12.69 33.32 44.30
C ALA A 221 -13.94 33.88 45.01
N ILE A 222 -14.71 34.74 44.31
CA ILE A 222 -15.84 35.44 44.85
C ILE A 222 -17.11 34.55 44.97
N ALA A 223 -17.28 33.65 43.99
CA ALA A 223 -18.43 32.74 43.96
C ALA A 223 -18.52 31.87 45.23
N VAL A 224 -19.73 31.77 45.77
CA VAL A 224 -19.95 31.04 47.05
C VAL A 224 -19.43 29.62 46.99
N GLU A 225 -19.55 28.98 45.84
CA GLU A 225 -19.15 27.58 45.63
C GLU A 225 -17.64 27.40 45.58
N GLU A 226 -16.88 28.44 45.30
CA GLU A 226 -15.46 28.40 44.97
C GLU A 226 -14.58 29.12 46.01
N ARG A 227 -15.13 30.06 46.77
CA ARG A 227 -14.38 30.95 47.65
C ARG A 227 -13.66 30.26 48.81
N SER A 228 -14.01 29.02 49.14
CA SER A 228 -13.42 28.27 50.23
C SER A 228 -12.24 27.39 49.79
N TRP A 229 -12.00 27.26 48.47
CA TRP A 229 -10.99 26.33 48.00
C TRP A 229 -10.24 26.76 46.72
N LYS A 230 -10.61 27.90 46.11
CA LYS A 230 -9.94 28.42 44.90
C LYS A 230 -9.30 29.78 45.19
N TYR A 231 -7.97 29.79 45.27
CA TYR A 231 -7.21 31.03 45.38
C TYR A 231 -6.76 31.49 44.00
N ARG A 232 -7.35 32.55 43.52
CA ARG A 232 -7.34 32.94 42.11
C ARG A 232 -6.34 34.05 41.84
N LEU A 233 -5.46 33.86 40.82
CA LEU A 233 -4.71 34.89 40.17
C LEU A 233 -5.37 35.18 38.84
N SER A 234 -5.52 36.46 38.49
CA SER A 234 -6.14 36.86 37.22
C SER A 234 -5.19 37.61 36.35
N ILE A 235 -5.17 37.27 35.06
CA ILE A 235 -4.47 38.04 34.04
C ILE A 235 -5.56 38.69 33.16
N TYR A 236 -5.68 40.02 33.25
CA TYR A 236 -6.61 40.77 32.44
C TYR A 236 -5.92 41.34 31.22
N TYR A 237 -6.50 41.15 30.05
CA TYR A 237 -5.98 41.67 28.78
C TYR A 237 -4.51 41.32 28.56
N ALA A 238 -4.24 40.02 28.44
CA ALA A 238 -2.89 39.49 28.37
C ALA A 238 -2.05 40.13 27.27
N LYS A 239 -0.80 40.41 27.59
CA LYS A 239 0.21 40.98 26.68
C LYS A 239 1.48 40.14 26.69
N GLU A 240 2.31 40.26 25.68
CA GLU A 240 3.61 39.53 25.62
C GLU A 240 4.49 39.77 26.81
N THR A 241 4.36 40.94 27.46
CA THR A 241 5.08 41.26 28.70
C THR A 241 4.62 40.46 29.89
N ASP A 242 3.51 39.74 29.80
CA ASP A 242 3.03 38.83 30.84
C ASP A 242 3.67 37.44 30.76
N ASP A 243 4.56 37.19 29.82
CA ASP A 243 5.32 35.95 29.73
C ASP A 243 6.08 35.69 31.03
N GLY A 244 5.99 34.48 31.51
CA GLY A 244 6.73 34.10 32.72
C GLY A 244 6.21 32.83 33.35
N ILE A 245 6.78 32.54 34.53
CA ILE A 245 6.42 31.42 35.35
C ILE A 245 5.57 31.91 36.51
N PHE A 246 4.36 31.39 36.64
CA PHE A 246 3.44 31.74 37.74
C PHE A 246 3.42 30.57 38.71
N THR A 247 3.83 30.85 39.94
CA THR A 247 3.98 29.82 40.98
C THR A 247 3.04 30.08 42.15
N CYS A 248 2.29 29.06 42.53
CA CYS A 248 1.50 29.07 43.78
C CYS A 248 2.24 28.26 44.86
N THR A 249 2.53 28.89 45.96
CA THR A 249 3.22 28.28 47.09
C THR A 249 2.28 28.20 48.32
N THR A 250 2.19 27.02 48.90
CA THR A 250 1.39 26.82 50.11
C THR A 250 2.10 27.36 51.35
N PRO A 251 1.39 27.57 52.48
CA PRO A 251 2.04 28.00 53.72
C PRO A 251 3.15 27.08 54.19
N LYS A 252 3.12 25.79 53.84
CA LYS A 252 4.18 24.83 54.17
C LYS A 252 5.38 24.91 53.21
N GLY A 253 5.35 25.79 52.22
CA GLY A 253 6.44 25.95 51.25
C GLY A 253 6.39 25.01 50.07
N LEU A 254 5.34 24.23 49.90
CA LEU A 254 5.16 23.38 48.71
C LEU A 254 4.58 24.21 47.56
N SER A 255 5.12 24.05 46.38
CA SER A 255 4.75 24.88 45.22
C SER A 255 4.43 24.07 43.99
N ASN A 256 3.61 24.64 43.13
CA ASN A 256 3.38 24.20 41.77
C ASN A 256 3.39 25.42 40.87
N GLU A 257 3.69 25.22 39.60
CA GLU A 257 3.88 26.33 38.67
C GLU A 257 3.28 26.07 37.29
N VAL A 258 2.96 27.14 36.60
CA VAL A 258 2.57 27.12 35.19
C VAL A 258 3.46 28.09 34.41
N HIS A 259 3.89 27.68 33.22
CA HIS A 259 4.68 28.49 32.31
C HIS A 259 3.74 29.14 31.32
N VAL A 260 3.73 30.46 31.30
CA VAL A 260 2.80 31.25 30.49
C VAL A 260 3.57 31.99 29.39
N ARG A 261 3.04 31.91 28.19
CA ARG A 261 3.47 32.73 27.05
C ARG A 261 2.25 33.33 26.36
N VAL A 262 2.32 34.61 26.04
CA VAL A 262 1.27 35.31 25.34
C VAL A 262 1.69 35.50 23.89
N ARG A 263 1.03 34.82 22.98
CA ARG A 263 1.34 34.84 21.55
C ARG A 263 0.07 34.84 20.71
N ASN A 264 0.10 35.55 19.60
CA ASN A 264 -0.93 35.48 18.60
C ASN A 264 -0.66 34.25 17.70
N VAL A 265 -1.16 33.10 18.11
CA VAL A 265 -0.88 31.84 17.42
C VAL A 265 -1.74 31.75 16.15
N GLN A 266 -1.07 31.60 15.04
CA GLN A 266 -1.68 31.34 13.74
C GLN A 266 -0.96 30.18 13.07
N CYS A 267 -1.71 29.21 12.59
CA CYS A 267 -1.16 28.12 11.81
C CYS A 267 -0.95 28.56 10.36
N PRO A 268 0.04 27.98 9.67
CA PRO A 268 0.30 28.32 8.27
C PRO A 268 -0.91 28.00 7.40
N ALA A 269 -1.13 28.79 6.35
CA ALA A 269 -2.17 28.57 5.39
C ALA A 269 -1.99 27.22 4.71
N ILE A 270 -3.09 26.49 4.58
CA ILE A 270 -3.08 25.20 3.87
C ILE A 270 -3.08 25.51 2.38
N ASP A 271 -2.15 24.91 1.64
CA ASP A 271 -2.05 25.10 0.20
C ASP A 271 -3.25 24.48 -0.53
N SER A 272 -3.51 24.98 -1.73
CA SER A 272 -4.56 24.48 -2.62
C SER A 272 -3.97 23.73 -3.83
N LEU A 273 -2.78 23.20 -3.71
CA LEU A 273 -2.08 22.49 -4.79
C LEU A 273 -2.80 21.21 -5.21
N ASP A 274 -3.44 20.55 -4.25
CA ASP A 274 -4.25 19.37 -4.53
C ASP A 274 -5.65 19.80 -4.99
N ARG A 275 -5.88 19.77 -6.29
CA ARG A 275 -7.15 20.16 -6.89
C ARG A 275 -8.31 19.21 -6.61
N ASN A 276 -8.00 17.99 -6.19
CA ASN A 276 -9.00 16.96 -5.91
C ASN A 276 -9.46 16.99 -4.45
N ARG A 277 -8.80 17.79 -3.64
CA ARG A 277 -9.12 17.98 -2.24
C ARG A 277 -10.06 19.15 -2.05
N VAL A 278 -11.16 18.90 -1.38
CA VAL A 278 -12.10 19.93 -0.93
C VAL A 278 -11.81 20.19 0.54
N MET A 279 -11.59 21.44 0.88
CA MET A 279 -11.31 21.81 2.26
C MET A 279 -12.26 22.89 2.75
N ALA A 280 -12.68 22.76 4.00
CA ALA A 280 -13.43 23.78 4.74
C ALA A 280 -12.58 24.20 5.92
N VAL A 281 -12.02 25.39 5.88
CA VAL A 281 -11.15 25.95 6.91
C VAL A 281 -11.92 27.03 7.68
N GLU A 282 -12.09 26.81 8.99
CA GLU A 282 -12.76 27.81 9.85
C GLU A 282 -11.92 29.06 10.05
N GLY A 283 -10.60 28.91 9.95
CA GLY A 283 -9.62 29.96 10.15
C GLY A 283 -8.25 29.37 10.43
N ASN A 284 -7.30 30.22 10.72
CA ASN A 284 -5.94 29.79 11.04
C ASN A 284 -5.53 30.13 12.48
N LYS A 285 -6.46 30.56 13.31
CA LYS A 285 -6.21 30.83 14.72
C LYS A 285 -6.11 29.53 15.51
N MET A 286 -5.55 29.61 16.71
CA MET A 286 -5.48 28.49 17.64
C MET A 286 -6.87 27.87 17.86
N HIS A 287 -6.94 26.56 17.87
CA HIS A 287 -8.16 25.74 17.98
C HIS A 287 -9.10 25.78 16.77
N SER A 288 -8.77 26.51 15.72
CA SER A 288 -9.51 26.43 14.46
C SER A 288 -9.35 25.07 13.81
N GLN A 289 -10.42 24.59 13.22
CA GLN A 289 -10.46 23.29 12.56
C GLN A 289 -10.45 23.44 11.04
N ALA A 290 -9.78 22.53 10.37
CA ALA A 290 -9.83 22.36 8.93
C ALA A 290 -10.34 20.95 8.63
N ARG A 291 -11.36 20.87 7.79
CA ARG A 291 -11.96 19.62 7.35
C ARG A 291 -11.65 19.37 5.90
N PHE A 292 -11.42 18.13 5.56
CA PHE A 292 -11.03 17.73 4.23
C PHE A 292 -11.92 16.62 3.71
N ALA A 293 -12.18 16.69 2.43
CA ALA A 293 -12.83 15.64 1.67
C ALA A 293 -12.16 15.54 0.31
N CYS A 294 -12.37 14.46 -0.37
CA CYS A 294 -11.90 14.30 -1.73
C CYS A 294 -13.07 14.36 -2.70
N MET A 295 -12.79 14.81 -3.92
CA MET A 295 -13.73 14.71 -5.02
C MET A 295 -14.04 13.25 -5.33
N GLU A 296 -15.14 13.01 -6.02
CA GLU A 296 -15.54 11.67 -6.40
C GLU A 296 -14.42 10.95 -7.17
N GLY A 297 -14.15 9.72 -6.79
CA GLY A 297 -13.10 8.92 -7.40
C GLY A 297 -11.73 9.02 -6.75
N PHE A 298 -11.63 9.75 -5.65
CA PHE A 298 -10.38 9.93 -4.91
C PHE A 298 -10.55 9.49 -3.46
N ASN A 299 -9.50 8.91 -2.90
CA ASN A 299 -9.41 8.51 -1.50
C ASN A 299 -8.63 9.55 -0.72
N LEU A 300 -9.12 9.88 0.45
CA LEU A 300 -8.41 10.76 1.36
C LEU A 300 -7.33 9.96 2.10
N ILE A 301 -6.09 10.35 1.92
CA ILE A 301 -4.95 9.77 2.61
C ILE A 301 -4.50 10.75 3.68
N GLY A 302 -4.79 10.41 4.93
CA GLY A 302 -4.52 11.24 6.08
C GLY A 302 -5.79 11.54 6.89
N PRO A 303 -5.72 12.45 7.86
CA PRO A 303 -6.85 12.78 8.72
C PRO A 303 -7.91 13.60 7.98
N GLU A 304 -9.17 13.35 8.30
CA GLU A 304 -10.29 14.12 7.77
C GLU A 304 -10.38 15.52 8.37
N GLU A 305 -9.86 15.69 9.57
CA GLU A 305 -9.92 16.91 10.33
C GLU A 305 -8.60 17.15 11.04
N ILE A 306 -8.11 18.38 10.96
CA ILE A 306 -6.93 18.83 11.69
C ILE A 306 -7.27 20.10 12.46
N THR A 307 -6.59 20.30 13.58
CA THR A 307 -6.80 21.44 14.47
C THR A 307 -5.52 22.25 14.59
N CYS A 308 -5.65 23.56 14.60
CA CYS A 308 -4.52 24.44 14.87
C CYS A 308 -4.11 24.32 16.34
N THR A 309 -2.88 23.89 16.59
CA THR A 309 -2.34 23.68 17.94
C THR A 309 -1.78 24.97 18.55
N ALA A 310 -1.59 24.93 19.84
CA ALA A 310 -0.99 26.04 20.58
C ALA A 310 0.47 26.33 20.17
N SER A 311 1.12 25.40 19.50
CA SER A 311 2.48 25.55 18.98
C SER A 311 2.57 26.34 17.68
N GLY A 312 1.45 26.73 17.08
CA GLY A 312 1.41 27.44 15.81
C GLY A 312 1.50 26.52 14.59
N SER A 313 1.33 25.24 14.78
CA SER A 313 1.31 24.23 13.72
C SER A 313 0.00 23.46 13.73
N TRP A 314 -0.36 22.89 12.60
CA TRP A 314 -1.52 22.00 12.54
C TRP A 314 -1.23 20.70 13.27
N SER A 315 -2.25 20.10 13.87
CA SER A 315 -2.14 18.86 14.67
C SER A 315 -1.55 17.72 13.89
N GLU A 316 -1.82 17.67 12.60
CA GLU A 316 -1.26 16.72 11.65
C GLU A 316 -1.04 17.40 10.31
N ALA A 317 -0.24 16.79 9.46
CA ALA A 317 -0.05 17.29 8.12
C ALA A 317 -1.39 17.23 7.35
N PRO A 318 -1.70 18.24 6.51
CA PRO A 318 -2.89 18.19 5.67
C PRO A 318 -2.91 16.91 4.84
N PRO A 319 -4.09 16.27 4.73
CA PRO A 319 -4.22 15.06 3.92
C PRO A 319 -4.13 15.40 2.44
N HIS A 320 -3.89 14.40 1.63
CA HIS A 320 -3.93 14.50 0.19
C HIS A 320 -4.93 13.50 -0.39
N CYS A 321 -5.36 13.76 -1.60
CA CYS A 321 -6.28 12.89 -2.30
C CYS A 321 -5.53 12.07 -3.34
N GLU A 322 -5.66 10.76 -3.26
CA GLU A 322 -5.13 9.83 -4.25
C GLU A 322 -6.28 9.22 -5.03
N VAL A 323 -6.06 9.03 -6.32
CA VAL A 323 -7.04 8.36 -7.16
C VAL A 323 -7.32 6.96 -6.61
N ILE A 324 -8.58 6.59 -6.52
CA ILE A 324 -8.97 5.25 -6.09
C ILE A 324 -8.46 4.26 -7.13
N GLN A 325 -7.70 3.29 -6.67
CA GLN A 325 -7.19 2.21 -7.50
C GLN A 325 -7.73 0.88 -7.02
N CYS A 326 -8.18 0.09 -7.97
CA CYS A 326 -8.56 -1.28 -7.71
C CYS A 326 -7.34 -2.18 -7.68
N PRO A 327 -7.42 -3.35 -7.01
CA PRO A 327 -6.29 -4.26 -6.95
C PRO A 327 -5.89 -4.74 -8.34
N PRO A 328 -4.61 -5.12 -8.55
CA PRO A 328 -4.19 -5.67 -9.82
C PRO A 328 -4.98 -6.93 -10.13
N LEU A 329 -5.37 -7.06 -11.39
CA LEU A 329 -6.10 -8.23 -11.85
C LEU A 329 -5.13 -9.39 -11.98
N SER A 330 -5.40 -10.45 -11.27
CA SER A 330 -4.74 -11.74 -11.44
C SER A 330 -5.73 -12.71 -12.06
N PHE A 331 -5.36 -13.35 -13.13
CA PHE A 331 -6.17 -14.39 -13.76
C PHE A 331 -5.27 -15.57 -14.11
N GLU A 332 -5.80 -16.73 -13.83
CA GLU A 332 -5.10 -17.99 -14.08
C GLU A 332 -5.25 -18.46 -15.53
N ASP A 333 -6.15 -17.84 -16.27
CA ASP A 333 -6.47 -18.21 -17.63
C ASP A 333 -5.53 -17.52 -18.63
N SER A 334 -4.65 -18.31 -19.23
CA SER A 334 -3.69 -17.83 -20.25
C SER A 334 -4.33 -17.45 -21.59
N HIS A 335 -5.60 -17.83 -21.81
CA HIS A 335 -6.31 -17.54 -23.06
C HIS A 335 -7.03 -16.19 -23.03
N LEU A 336 -7.24 -15.64 -21.85
CA LEU A 336 -7.93 -14.37 -21.68
C LEU A 336 -7.08 -13.22 -22.23
N LYS A 337 -7.65 -12.45 -23.13
CA LYS A 337 -7.05 -11.23 -23.66
C LYS A 337 -7.64 -10.02 -22.96
N ILE A 338 -6.77 -9.13 -22.53
CA ILE A 338 -7.14 -7.87 -21.87
C ILE A 338 -6.68 -6.73 -22.75
N GLU A 339 -7.57 -5.81 -23.06
CA GLU A 339 -7.17 -4.54 -23.66
C GLU A 339 -6.46 -3.69 -22.60
N ALA A 340 -5.60 -2.77 -23.03
CA ALA A 340 -4.87 -1.89 -22.12
C ALA A 340 -5.81 -1.29 -21.07
N HIS A 341 -5.45 -1.42 -19.80
CA HIS A 341 -6.31 -1.01 -18.69
C HIS A 341 -5.56 -0.21 -17.66
N ASN A 342 -6.27 0.72 -17.05
CA ASN A 342 -5.89 1.39 -15.83
C ASN A 342 -6.65 0.77 -14.66
N ARG A 343 -6.11 0.90 -13.46
CA ARG A 343 -6.75 0.42 -12.24
C ARG A 343 -7.44 1.53 -11.45
N THR A 344 -7.53 2.71 -12.04
CA THR A 344 -8.13 3.89 -11.39
C THR A 344 -9.66 3.80 -11.37
N TYR A 345 -10.27 4.54 -10.43
CA TYR A 345 -11.73 4.62 -10.33
C TYR A 345 -12.39 4.97 -11.66
N GLY A 346 -13.44 4.26 -11.98
CA GLY A 346 -14.18 4.45 -13.24
C GLY A 346 -13.52 3.87 -14.48
N SER A 347 -12.32 3.34 -14.36
CA SER A 347 -11.67 2.67 -15.48
C SER A 347 -12.38 1.38 -15.83
N ARG A 348 -12.54 1.15 -17.12
CA ARG A 348 -13.14 -0.05 -17.66
C ARG A 348 -12.06 -0.98 -18.18
N VAL A 349 -12.19 -2.23 -17.85
CA VAL A 349 -11.33 -3.29 -18.37
C VAL A 349 -12.19 -4.17 -19.25
N THR A 350 -11.80 -4.29 -20.52
CA THR A 350 -12.50 -5.09 -21.50
C THR A 350 -11.74 -6.40 -21.71
N PHE A 351 -12.44 -7.50 -21.63
CA PHE A 351 -11.92 -8.84 -21.80
C PHE A 351 -12.42 -9.44 -23.09
N SER A 352 -11.59 -10.20 -23.74
CA SER A 352 -11.96 -10.97 -24.93
C SER A 352 -11.27 -12.33 -24.90
N CYS A 353 -11.86 -13.25 -25.62
CA CYS A 353 -11.29 -14.57 -25.79
C CYS A 353 -10.82 -14.75 -27.23
N PRO A 354 -9.76 -15.56 -27.46
CA PRO A 354 -9.35 -15.89 -28.81
C PRO A 354 -10.39 -16.74 -29.50
N THR A 355 -10.27 -16.86 -30.82
CA THR A 355 -11.14 -17.72 -31.62
C THR A 355 -11.12 -19.15 -31.06
N GLY A 356 -12.29 -19.73 -30.90
CA GLY A 356 -12.43 -21.07 -30.34
C GLY A 356 -12.74 -21.11 -28.85
N TYR A 357 -12.82 -19.94 -28.22
CA TYR A 357 -13.15 -19.83 -26.79
C TYR A 357 -14.33 -18.89 -26.60
N ARG A 358 -15.12 -19.18 -25.59
CA ARG A 358 -16.27 -18.39 -25.19
C ARG A 358 -15.95 -17.69 -23.87
N LEU A 359 -16.27 -16.40 -23.80
CA LEU A 359 -16.13 -15.64 -22.56
C LEU A 359 -17.26 -16.00 -21.60
N VAL A 360 -16.89 -16.45 -20.39
CA VAL A 360 -17.82 -16.73 -19.30
C VAL A 360 -17.62 -15.70 -18.22
N GLY A 361 -18.64 -14.90 -17.99
CA GLY A 361 -18.61 -13.77 -17.06
C GLY A 361 -18.91 -12.46 -17.77
N GLN A 362 -18.68 -11.36 -17.07
CA GLN A 362 -18.90 -10.04 -17.64
C GLN A 362 -17.73 -9.64 -18.56
N PRO A 363 -18.01 -9.19 -19.79
CA PRO A 363 -16.96 -8.78 -20.71
C PRO A 363 -16.27 -7.49 -20.32
N VAL A 364 -16.92 -6.67 -19.51
CA VAL A 364 -16.39 -5.40 -19.02
C VAL A 364 -16.60 -5.31 -17.52
N ILE A 365 -15.54 -5.01 -16.80
CA ILE A 365 -15.61 -4.70 -15.38
C ILE A 365 -15.13 -3.28 -15.13
N ILE A 366 -15.65 -2.66 -14.10
CA ILE A 366 -15.39 -1.24 -13.77
C ILE A 366 -14.81 -1.18 -12.37
N CYS A 367 -13.81 -0.31 -12.19
CA CYS A 367 -13.28 -0.03 -10.87
C CYS A 367 -14.27 0.83 -10.08
N LEU A 368 -14.71 0.34 -8.91
CA LEU A 368 -15.70 0.98 -8.06
C LEU A 368 -15.04 1.82 -6.95
N LYS A 369 -15.86 2.66 -6.30
CA LYS A 369 -15.43 3.53 -5.19
C LYS A 369 -14.86 2.77 -3.99
N ASN A 370 -15.31 1.56 -3.73
CA ASN A 370 -14.88 0.74 -2.60
C ASN A 370 -13.55 0.02 -2.83
N GLN A 371 -12.81 0.41 -3.85
CA GLN A 371 -11.53 -0.21 -4.25
C GLN A 371 -11.66 -1.66 -4.69
N THR A 372 -12.83 -2.02 -5.19
CA THR A 372 -13.08 -3.34 -5.74
C THR A 372 -13.56 -3.23 -7.18
N TRP A 373 -13.33 -4.27 -7.95
CA TRP A 373 -13.89 -4.39 -9.29
C TRP A 373 -15.38 -4.73 -9.21
N SER A 374 -16.14 -4.26 -10.19
CA SER A 374 -17.61 -4.50 -10.27
C SER A 374 -17.97 -5.96 -10.32
N ASP A 375 -17.07 -6.79 -10.84
CA ASP A 375 -17.25 -8.23 -10.91
C ASP A 375 -15.86 -8.90 -10.89
N SER A 376 -15.84 -10.20 -10.68
CA SER A 376 -14.61 -10.97 -10.81
C SER A 376 -14.21 -11.07 -12.29
N PRO A 377 -12.90 -11.22 -12.59
CA PRO A 377 -12.46 -11.39 -13.97
C PRO A 377 -13.15 -12.58 -14.62
N PRO A 378 -13.59 -12.45 -15.86
CA PRO A 378 -14.16 -13.57 -16.59
C PRO A 378 -13.07 -14.58 -16.98
N TYR A 379 -13.46 -15.69 -17.49
CA TYR A 379 -12.54 -16.69 -18.02
C TYR A 379 -12.98 -17.15 -19.40
N CYS A 380 -12.02 -17.68 -20.13
CA CYS A 380 -12.27 -18.25 -21.45
C CYS A 380 -12.49 -19.74 -21.34
N GLU A 381 -13.65 -20.18 -21.79
CA GLU A 381 -14.00 -21.58 -21.86
C GLU A 381 -13.91 -22.06 -23.28
N ALA A 382 -13.24 -23.17 -23.52
CA ALA A 382 -13.15 -23.75 -24.84
C ALA A 382 -14.55 -24.06 -25.36
N ILE A 383 -14.87 -23.64 -26.57
CA ILE A 383 -16.13 -23.92 -27.21
C ILE A 383 -16.13 -25.41 -27.63
N GLU A 384 -17.06 -26.13 -27.11
CA GLU A 384 -17.27 -27.55 -27.45
C GLU A 384 -18.53 -27.68 -28.28
N CYS A 385 -18.43 -28.46 -29.32
CA CYS A 385 -19.61 -28.90 -30.07
C CYS A 385 -20.19 -30.17 -29.41
N GLU A 386 -21.52 -30.31 -29.44
CA GLU A 386 -22.12 -31.53 -28.95
C GLU A 386 -21.75 -32.72 -29.88
N PRO A 387 -21.41 -33.89 -29.31
CA PRO A 387 -21.10 -35.03 -30.14
C PRO A 387 -22.32 -35.41 -30.99
N PRO A 388 -22.16 -35.48 -32.31
CA PRO A 388 -23.25 -35.86 -33.19
C PRO A 388 -23.57 -37.36 -33.04
N LEU A 389 -24.80 -37.70 -33.26
CA LEU A 389 -25.21 -39.11 -33.33
C LEU A 389 -24.63 -39.73 -34.59
N ALA A 390 -24.13 -40.96 -34.47
CA ALA A 390 -23.72 -41.71 -35.65
C ALA A 390 -24.93 -41.96 -36.56
N PRO A 391 -24.76 -41.83 -37.89
CA PRO A 391 -25.84 -42.14 -38.80
C PRO A 391 -26.23 -43.63 -38.69
N ASN A 392 -27.51 -43.94 -38.97
CA ASN A 392 -27.93 -45.33 -39.06
C ASN A 392 -27.09 -46.03 -40.13
N ASN A 393 -26.61 -47.26 -39.82
CA ASN A 393 -25.73 -48.05 -40.67
C ASN A 393 -24.38 -47.35 -40.99
N GLY A 394 -23.96 -46.47 -40.13
CA GLY A 394 -22.70 -45.79 -40.21
C GLY A 394 -22.04 -45.60 -38.86
N ARG A 395 -20.87 -45.04 -38.85
CA ARG A 395 -20.12 -44.74 -37.65
C ARG A 395 -19.37 -43.43 -37.78
N VAL A 396 -19.05 -42.86 -36.64
CA VAL A 396 -18.22 -41.67 -36.54
C VAL A 396 -16.81 -42.11 -36.22
N LEU A 397 -15.85 -41.60 -36.99
CA LEU A 397 -14.45 -41.70 -36.63
C LEU A 397 -14.14 -40.54 -35.67
N ASP A 398 -14.06 -40.85 -34.40
CA ASP A 398 -14.04 -39.91 -33.30
C ASP A 398 -12.61 -39.80 -32.74
N THR A 399 -12.12 -38.57 -32.58
CA THR A 399 -10.86 -38.31 -31.91
C THR A 399 -11.03 -38.14 -30.40
N GLY A 400 -12.27 -38.17 -29.89
CA GLY A 400 -12.60 -37.94 -28.48
C GLY A 400 -12.63 -36.48 -28.07
N ARG A 401 -12.43 -35.57 -28.99
CA ARG A 401 -12.46 -34.12 -28.78
C ARG A 401 -13.43 -33.45 -29.75
N TYR A 402 -14.18 -32.49 -29.22
CA TYR A 402 -15.20 -31.76 -29.96
C TYR A 402 -14.99 -30.24 -29.80
N LEU A 403 -13.74 -29.82 -29.78
CA LEU A 403 -13.37 -28.41 -29.65
C LEU A 403 -13.41 -27.69 -30.99
N THR A 404 -13.44 -26.37 -30.98
CA THR A 404 -13.40 -25.56 -32.21
C THR A 404 -12.19 -25.93 -33.06
N GLY A 405 -12.43 -26.17 -34.33
CA GLY A 405 -11.41 -26.56 -35.27
C GLY A 405 -11.24 -28.10 -35.39
N ASP A 406 -11.77 -28.85 -34.47
CA ASP A 406 -11.76 -30.31 -34.56
C ASP A 406 -12.76 -30.77 -35.61
N PHE A 407 -12.39 -31.79 -36.32
CA PHE A 407 -13.25 -32.37 -37.35
C PHE A 407 -13.66 -33.79 -36.99
N LEU A 408 -14.80 -34.14 -37.49
CA LEU A 408 -15.32 -35.50 -37.42
C LEU A 408 -15.47 -36.07 -38.82
N GLN A 409 -15.11 -37.30 -38.98
CA GLN A 409 -15.30 -38.04 -40.24
C GLN A 409 -16.32 -39.13 -40.03
N PHE A 410 -17.28 -39.21 -40.94
CA PHE A 410 -18.32 -40.22 -40.94
C PHE A 410 -18.00 -41.28 -41.98
N THR A 411 -18.26 -42.50 -41.65
CA THR A 411 -18.16 -43.62 -42.59
C THR A 411 -19.45 -44.43 -42.53
N CYS A 412 -19.82 -44.97 -43.64
CA CYS A 412 -20.94 -45.90 -43.70
C CYS A 412 -20.48 -47.37 -43.63
N ASN A 413 -21.33 -48.25 -43.09
CA ASN A 413 -21.04 -49.65 -43.09
C ASN A 413 -21.00 -50.21 -44.54
N ALA A 414 -20.38 -51.35 -44.70
CA ALA A 414 -20.33 -52.03 -46.00
C ALA A 414 -21.73 -52.20 -46.58
N GLY A 415 -21.89 -51.87 -47.86
CA GLY A 415 -23.18 -51.89 -48.55
C GLY A 415 -23.97 -50.59 -48.45
N PHE A 416 -23.42 -49.55 -47.79
CA PHE A 416 -24.05 -48.23 -47.68
C PHE A 416 -23.10 -47.18 -48.22
N VAL A 417 -23.67 -46.16 -48.80
CA VAL A 417 -22.91 -44.99 -49.27
C VAL A 417 -23.33 -43.73 -48.51
N ILE A 418 -22.39 -42.81 -48.37
CA ILE A 418 -22.62 -41.57 -47.68
C ILE A 418 -23.41 -40.60 -48.58
N VAL A 419 -24.48 -40.03 -48.05
CA VAL A 419 -25.24 -38.96 -48.68
C VAL A 419 -25.14 -37.74 -47.77
N GLY A 420 -24.45 -36.73 -48.24
CA GLY A 420 -24.11 -35.55 -47.47
C GLY A 420 -22.58 -35.42 -47.31
N GLU A 421 -22.17 -34.51 -46.51
CA GLU A 421 -20.74 -34.29 -46.25
C GLU A 421 -20.19 -35.33 -45.25
N SER A 422 -19.06 -35.94 -45.63
CA SER A 422 -18.39 -36.95 -44.81
C SER A 422 -17.55 -36.37 -43.69
N ILE A 423 -17.21 -35.12 -43.79
CA ILE A 423 -16.41 -34.40 -42.80
C ILE A 423 -17.18 -33.20 -42.36
N THR A 424 -17.26 -32.99 -41.04
CA THR A 424 -17.79 -31.77 -40.45
C THR A 424 -16.80 -31.22 -39.44
N VAL A 425 -16.73 -29.90 -39.33
CA VAL A 425 -15.79 -29.19 -38.47
C VAL A 425 -16.59 -28.43 -37.41
N CYS A 426 -16.12 -28.48 -36.18
CA CYS A 426 -16.68 -27.67 -35.11
C CYS A 426 -16.31 -26.21 -35.34
N ASN A 427 -17.32 -25.36 -35.52
CA ASN A 427 -17.09 -23.91 -35.72
C ASN A 427 -16.97 -23.18 -34.39
N ASP A 428 -16.69 -21.88 -34.48
CA ASP A 428 -16.54 -21.00 -33.32
C ASP A 428 -17.87 -20.63 -32.63
N GLN A 429 -19.00 -21.05 -33.21
CA GLN A 429 -20.34 -20.90 -32.60
C GLN A 429 -20.79 -22.14 -31.79
N GLY A 430 -19.96 -23.15 -31.70
CA GLY A 430 -20.32 -24.40 -31.04
C GLY A 430 -21.20 -25.30 -31.86
N GLU A 431 -21.27 -25.10 -33.17
CA GLU A 431 -22.07 -25.87 -34.10
C GLU A 431 -21.20 -26.58 -35.12
N TRP A 432 -21.67 -27.71 -35.61
CA TRP A 432 -21.03 -28.42 -36.70
C TRP A 432 -21.33 -27.71 -38.03
N THR A 433 -20.34 -27.61 -38.90
CA THR A 433 -20.51 -26.93 -40.19
C THR A 433 -21.52 -27.62 -41.10
N PHE A 434 -21.63 -28.91 -40.98
CA PHE A 434 -22.60 -29.71 -41.74
C PHE A 434 -23.34 -30.67 -40.81
N PRO A 435 -24.63 -30.95 -41.09
CA PRO A 435 -25.33 -31.95 -40.33
C PRO A 435 -24.76 -33.37 -40.59
N PRO A 436 -25.01 -34.35 -39.71
CA PRO A 436 -24.56 -35.70 -39.95
C PRO A 436 -25.10 -36.23 -41.26
N PRO A 437 -24.26 -36.87 -42.05
CA PRO A 437 -24.73 -37.47 -43.30
C PRO A 437 -25.64 -38.68 -43.03
N THR A 438 -26.33 -39.12 -44.06
CA THR A 438 -27.10 -40.33 -44.04
C THR A 438 -26.37 -41.43 -44.77
N CYS A 439 -26.52 -42.65 -44.26
CA CYS A 439 -26.00 -43.84 -44.98
C CYS A 439 -27.14 -44.50 -45.71
N LYS A 440 -27.08 -44.41 -47.02
CA LYS A 440 -28.10 -44.98 -47.89
C LYS A 440 -27.60 -46.31 -48.46
N PRO A 441 -28.43 -47.33 -48.51
CA PRO A 441 -28.07 -48.61 -49.16
C PRO A 441 -27.70 -48.33 -50.61
N ALA A 442 -26.52 -48.71 -50.98
CA ALA A 442 -26.04 -48.57 -52.36
C ALA A 442 -24.80 -49.43 -52.56
N CYS A 443 -24.46 -49.71 -53.78
CA CYS A 443 -23.25 -50.43 -54.12
C CYS A 443 -22.14 -49.45 -54.50
N GLU A 444 -20.93 -49.73 -54.09
CA GLU A 444 -19.74 -49.00 -54.48
C GLU A 444 -19.34 -49.40 -55.93
N PHE A 445 -18.49 -48.56 -56.51
CA PHE A 445 -17.92 -48.88 -57.82
C PHE A 445 -17.25 -50.27 -57.79
N PRO A 446 -17.66 -51.20 -58.66
CA PRO A 446 -17.18 -52.58 -58.58
C PRO A 446 -15.71 -52.76 -59.02
N GLY A 447 -15.07 -51.74 -59.49
CA GLY A 447 -13.76 -51.79 -60.09
C GLY A 447 -13.81 -52.01 -61.62
N GLU A 448 -12.67 -51.91 -62.27
CA GLU A 448 -12.55 -52.17 -63.70
C GLU A 448 -11.75 -53.45 -63.91
N PRO A 449 -12.22 -54.34 -64.79
CA PRO A 449 -11.41 -55.47 -65.12
C PRO A 449 -10.22 -55.06 -65.97
N ALA A 450 -9.13 -55.82 -65.90
CA ALA A 450 -8.00 -55.61 -66.82
C ALA A 450 -8.53 -55.84 -68.28
N HIS A 451 -8.19 -54.91 -69.19
CA HIS A 451 -8.61 -54.87 -70.56
C HIS A 451 -10.12 -54.72 -70.77
N GLY A 452 -10.77 -54.06 -69.83
CA GLY A 452 -12.18 -53.74 -69.95
C GLY A 452 -12.58 -52.57 -69.09
N HIS A 453 -13.83 -52.20 -69.18
CA HIS A 453 -14.40 -51.13 -68.36
C HIS A 453 -15.85 -51.44 -67.99
N VAL A 454 -16.37 -50.68 -67.02
CA VAL A 454 -17.70 -50.83 -66.48
C VAL A 454 -18.53 -49.62 -66.88
N VAL A 455 -19.75 -49.87 -67.40
CA VAL A 455 -20.66 -48.79 -67.86
C VAL A 455 -22.02 -48.97 -67.18
N PRO A 456 -22.60 -47.94 -66.62
CA PRO A 456 -22.06 -46.59 -66.44
C PRO A 456 -21.01 -46.56 -65.30
N THR A 457 -20.06 -45.58 -65.37
CA THR A 457 -19.05 -45.37 -64.33
C THR A 457 -19.54 -44.31 -63.36
N LYS A 458 -19.82 -44.74 -62.11
CA LYS A 458 -20.25 -43.87 -61.01
C LYS A 458 -19.47 -44.22 -59.78
N PHE A 459 -19.42 -43.30 -58.81
CA PHE A 459 -18.83 -43.59 -57.52
C PHE A 459 -19.66 -44.53 -56.69
N HIS A 460 -21.02 -44.47 -56.84
CA HIS A 460 -21.96 -45.38 -56.18
C HIS A 460 -23.16 -45.63 -57.08
N TYR A 461 -23.86 -46.72 -56.81
CA TYR A 461 -25.01 -47.17 -57.57
C TYR A 461 -26.16 -47.45 -56.63
N ASP A 462 -27.36 -46.97 -56.95
CA ASP A 462 -28.57 -47.26 -56.17
C ASP A 462 -28.95 -48.72 -56.23
N ILE A 463 -29.66 -49.14 -55.18
CA ILE A 463 -30.24 -50.54 -55.16
C ILE A 463 -31.04 -50.74 -56.43
N GLY A 464 -30.77 -51.86 -57.10
CA GLY A 464 -31.44 -52.19 -58.33
C GLY A 464 -30.79 -51.67 -59.61
N GLU A 465 -29.81 -50.76 -59.54
CA GLU A 465 -29.06 -50.36 -60.70
C GLU A 465 -28.20 -51.50 -61.24
N MET A 466 -28.00 -51.51 -62.55
CA MET A 466 -27.18 -52.50 -63.23
C MET A 466 -26.02 -51.89 -63.91
N VAL A 467 -24.89 -52.55 -63.88
CA VAL A 467 -23.65 -52.15 -64.64
C VAL A 467 -23.40 -53.25 -65.65
N THR A 468 -22.87 -52.84 -66.78
CA THR A 468 -22.46 -53.74 -67.84
C THR A 468 -20.93 -53.72 -67.96
N VAL A 469 -20.35 -54.93 -67.90
CA VAL A 469 -18.90 -55.06 -68.11
C VAL A 469 -18.65 -55.25 -69.61
N GLN A 470 -17.76 -54.36 -70.17
CA GLN A 470 -17.38 -54.42 -71.56
C GLN A 470 -15.88 -54.70 -71.63
N CYS A 471 -15.49 -55.65 -72.42
CA CYS A 471 -14.07 -55.92 -72.65
C CYS A 471 -13.58 -55.21 -73.93
N LEU A 472 -12.31 -54.87 -73.96
CA LEU A 472 -11.66 -54.26 -75.13
C LEU A 472 -11.65 -55.23 -76.29
N GLU A 473 -11.51 -54.74 -77.47
CA GLU A 473 -11.46 -55.57 -78.66
C GLU A 473 -10.31 -56.58 -78.62
N GLY A 474 -10.65 -57.84 -78.96
CA GLY A 474 -9.72 -58.95 -78.83
C GLY A 474 -9.79 -59.70 -77.48
N PHE A 475 -10.68 -59.27 -76.56
CA PHE A 475 -10.93 -59.94 -75.29
C PHE A 475 -12.36 -60.36 -75.18
N ARG A 476 -12.58 -61.48 -74.48
CA ARG A 476 -13.90 -61.98 -74.13
C ARG A 476 -14.18 -61.93 -72.66
N ILE A 477 -15.47 -61.80 -72.31
CA ILE A 477 -15.95 -61.80 -70.97
C ILE A 477 -15.92 -63.19 -70.36
N LEU A 478 -15.36 -63.34 -69.18
CA LEU A 478 -15.53 -64.54 -68.32
C LEU A 478 -16.23 -64.11 -67.04
N GLY A 479 -17.42 -64.59 -66.82
CA GLY A 479 -18.29 -64.24 -65.69
C GLY A 479 -19.57 -63.59 -66.19
N ALA A 480 -20.33 -63.03 -65.24
CA ALA A 480 -21.59 -62.37 -65.58
C ALA A 480 -21.34 -61.03 -66.24
N PRO A 481 -21.91 -60.78 -67.45
CA PRO A 481 -21.68 -59.50 -68.16
C PRO A 481 -22.42 -58.32 -67.53
N ARG A 482 -23.42 -58.60 -66.73
CA ARG A 482 -24.19 -57.58 -66.01
C ARG A 482 -24.23 -57.89 -64.53
N LEU A 483 -23.95 -56.83 -63.74
CA LEU A 483 -24.01 -56.87 -62.30
C LEU A 483 -25.15 -55.99 -61.83
N ARG A 484 -25.93 -56.48 -60.89
CA ARG A 484 -27.03 -55.74 -60.28
C ARG A 484 -26.71 -55.43 -58.84
N CYS A 485 -26.96 -54.18 -58.47
CA CYS A 485 -26.84 -53.78 -57.06
C CYS A 485 -28.00 -54.42 -56.26
N THR A 486 -27.64 -55.27 -55.29
CA THR A 486 -28.64 -55.96 -54.46
C THR A 486 -29.04 -55.10 -53.27
N SER A 487 -30.15 -55.49 -52.63
CA SER A 487 -30.68 -54.79 -51.44
C SER A 487 -29.71 -54.79 -50.22
N THR A 488 -28.73 -55.65 -50.24
CA THR A 488 -27.70 -55.73 -49.18
C THR A 488 -26.50 -54.77 -49.42
N GLY A 489 -26.51 -54.02 -50.55
CA GLY A 489 -25.41 -53.18 -50.91
C GLY A 489 -24.23 -53.89 -51.55
N HIS A 490 -24.41 -55.13 -51.94
CA HIS A 490 -23.41 -55.92 -52.63
C HIS A 490 -23.86 -56.20 -54.09
N TRP A 491 -22.87 -56.39 -54.95
CA TRP A 491 -23.14 -56.75 -56.35
C TRP A 491 -23.64 -58.21 -56.42
N SER A 492 -24.47 -58.46 -57.37
CA SER A 492 -25.13 -59.84 -57.57
C SER A 492 -24.09 -60.90 -57.96
N SER A 493 -22.98 -60.52 -58.48
CA SER A 493 -21.89 -61.40 -58.87
C SER A 493 -20.53 -60.71 -58.74
N PRO A 494 -19.42 -61.47 -58.61
CA PRO A 494 -18.10 -60.89 -58.69
C PRO A 494 -17.85 -60.21 -60.02
N LEU A 495 -16.91 -59.24 -60.07
CA LEU A 495 -16.56 -58.59 -61.30
C LEU A 495 -16.04 -59.57 -62.34
N ALA A 496 -16.61 -59.49 -63.53
CA ALA A 496 -16.18 -60.32 -64.65
C ALA A 496 -14.78 -60.03 -65.09
N HIS A 497 -14.12 -60.99 -65.63
CA HIS A 497 -12.75 -60.83 -66.19
C HIS A 497 -12.76 -60.71 -67.70
N CYS A 498 -11.84 -60.01 -68.29
CA CYS A 498 -11.59 -59.97 -69.72
C CYS A 498 -10.35 -60.79 -70.04
N ARG A 499 -10.48 -61.81 -70.80
CA ARG A 499 -9.43 -62.71 -71.26
C ARG A 499 -9.16 -62.58 -72.77
N PRO A 500 -7.88 -62.68 -73.25
CA PRO A 500 -7.62 -62.65 -74.67
C PRO A 500 -8.33 -63.77 -75.41
N ILE A 501 -8.77 -63.38 -76.62
CA ILE A 501 -9.33 -64.43 -77.53
C ILE A 501 -8.16 -65.15 -78.13
N LEU A 502 -8.01 -66.48 -77.87
CA LEU A 502 -7.00 -67.31 -78.44
C LEU A 502 -7.45 -67.68 -79.87
N HIS A 503 -6.78 -67.09 -80.86
CA HIS A 503 -6.94 -67.62 -82.22
C HIS A 503 -6.08 -68.86 -82.30
N HIS A 504 -6.78 -69.99 -82.41
CA HIS A 504 -6.14 -71.19 -82.90
C HIS A 504 -5.91 -71.04 -84.38
N SER A 505 -4.62 -70.93 -84.73
CA SER A 505 -4.16 -71.05 -86.15
C SER A 505 -4.19 -72.48 -86.55
#